data_b8b7ff894de8fe69ce3504d57924d8f4
#
_entry.id   b8b7ff894de8fe69ce3504d57924d8f4
#
_cell.length_a   1.000
_cell.length_b   1.000
_cell.length_c   1.000
_cell.angle_alpha   90.00
_cell.angle_beta   90.00
_cell.angle_gamma   90.00
#
_symmetry.space_group_name_H-M   'P 1'
#
loop_
_entity.id
_entity.type
_entity.pdbx_description
1 polymer ?
#
loop_
_entity_poly.entity_id
_entity_poly.type
_entity_poly.pdbx_seq_one_letter_code
_entity_poly.pdbx_strand_id
1 'polypeptide(L)'
;MKKTSLFVAEIALSHEGSIGNACALMDLAKNNNIDIVKFQDHWARYESSKDELFRVPIGFDKTRYEYWERTEFDQTEWSYIYDYAKKININIGFSIFSPQSFFRQKKLGNHIWKLGSGELLNNELIDILIKELNKKDTVIISTGLCEYSYALNIAEKFSSSVKEVFILDCISEYPCNYADYSFKTWLDQSSKLKKISYGLSDHSGEIWPTIFSWSYGCKMNEFHITFDKKMFGPDQKSSLDPSDLKNLNSAREAFNIISRNEKKKISSLKKNMINFFGRSIGLKNSLPKGHILRREDLLMRKPNGGFSFKDLENIIGKKLKIDLNYKEILKSEHFEK
;
A
#
# COMPACT_ATOMS: atom_id res chain seq x y z
N MET A 1 10.86 -8.02 9.74
CA MET A 1 9.58 -8.50 9.15
C MET A 1 9.48 -7.95 7.73
N LYS A 2 9.20 -8.78 6.71
CA LYS A 2 9.07 -8.29 5.32
C LYS A 2 7.79 -7.47 5.21
N LYS A 3 7.90 -6.18 4.89
CA LYS A 3 6.75 -5.28 4.68
C LYS A 3 6.04 -5.65 3.38
N THR A 4 4.74 -5.42 3.31
CA THR A 4 3.95 -5.70 2.10
C THR A 4 4.33 -4.75 0.98
N SER A 5 4.46 -3.46 1.30
CA SER A 5 4.85 -2.39 0.38
C SER A 5 5.68 -1.34 1.13
N LEU A 6 6.61 -0.70 0.46
CA LEU A 6 7.33 0.47 0.96
C LEU A 6 6.45 1.71 0.81
N PHE A 7 6.46 2.58 1.81
CA PHE A 7 5.80 3.88 1.77
C PHE A 7 6.82 4.97 1.50
N VAL A 8 6.56 5.78 0.50
CA VAL A 8 7.34 6.96 0.13
C VAL A 8 6.47 8.19 0.32
N ALA A 9 6.78 9.01 1.31
CA ALA A 9 6.14 10.29 1.50
C ALA A 9 6.81 11.35 0.61
N GLU A 10 6.09 11.81 -0.41
CA GLU A 10 6.50 12.95 -1.22
C GLU A 10 6.19 14.25 -0.48
N ILE A 11 7.22 14.92 0.00
CA ILE A 11 7.11 16.25 0.61
C ILE A 11 6.90 17.31 -0.48
N ALA A 12 7.48 17.07 -1.66
CA ALA A 12 7.45 18.01 -2.77
C ALA A 12 7.85 19.42 -2.30
N LEU A 13 6.99 20.40 -2.51
CA LEU A 13 7.16 21.79 -2.05
C LEU A 13 6.25 22.16 -0.86
N SER A 14 5.64 21.18 -0.18
CA SER A 14 4.82 21.45 1.03
C SER A 14 5.62 22.11 2.16
N HIS A 15 6.93 22.13 2.07
CA HIS A 15 7.81 22.87 2.99
C HIS A 15 7.82 24.39 2.76
N GLU A 16 7.38 24.88 1.59
CA GLU A 16 7.30 26.31 1.23
C GLU A 16 8.63 27.08 1.46
N GLY A 17 9.79 26.48 1.20
CA GLY A 17 11.12 27.05 1.42
C GLY A 17 11.53 27.15 2.90
N SER A 18 10.81 26.51 3.81
CA SER A 18 11.13 26.50 5.24
C SER A 18 11.78 25.18 5.66
N ILE A 19 13.02 25.25 6.17
CA ILE A 19 13.72 24.10 6.77
C ILE A 19 12.91 23.54 7.96
N GLY A 20 12.29 24.42 8.75
CA GLY A 20 11.46 24.02 9.89
C GLY A 20 10.28 23.16 9.45
N ASN A 21 9.58 23.57 8.39
CA ASN A 21 8.48 22.79 7.82
C ASN A 21 8.98 21.47 7.20
N ALA A 22 10.11 21.49 6.50
CA ALA A 22 10.72 20.28 5.95
C ALA A 22 11.00 19.24 7.05
N CYS A 23 11.63 19.66 8.15
CA CYS A 23 11.91 18.79 9.30
C CYS A 23 10.61 18.30 9.96
N ALA A 24 9.61 19.16 10.14
CA ALA A 24 8.34 18.76 10.74
C ALA A 24 7.56 17.77 9.88
N LEU A 25 7.60 17.88 8.54
CA LEU A 25 7.03 16.89 7.61
C LEU A 25 7.81 15.56 7.66
N MET A 26 9.12 15.60 7.85
CA MET A 26 9.92 14.39 8.07
C MET A 26 9.54 13.70 9.40
N ASP A 27 9.30 14.45 10.46
CA ASP A 27 8.81 13.91 11.74
C ASP A 27 7.42 13.30 11.59
N LEU A 28 6.52 13.98 10.87
CA LEU A 28 5.21 13.46 10.55
C LEU A 28 5.30 12.10 9.83
N ALA A 29 6.16 12.01 8.81
CA ALA A 29 6.40 10.77 8.07
C ALA A 29 6.97 9.68 9.00
N LYS A 30 7.97 10.00 9.80
CA LYS A 30 8.61 9.06 10.75
C LYS A 30 7.60 8.51 11.76
N ASN A 31 6.79 9.36 12.36
CA ASN A 31 5.80 8.99 13.37
C ASN A 31 4.67 8.10 12.79
N ASN A 32 4.49 8.11 11.47
CA ASN A 32 3.53 7.26 10.76
C ASN A 32 4.19 6.06 10.05
N ASN A 33 5.39 5.64 10.48
CA ASN A 33 6.10 4.47 9.96
C ASN A 33 6.36 4.52 8.44
N ILE A 34 6.51 5.70 7.87
CA ILE A 34 6.94 5.87 6.47
C ILE A 34 8.37 5.35 6.31
N ASP A 35 8.65 4.74 5.17
CA ASP A 35 9.94 4.11 4.89
C ASP A 35 10.96 5.06 4.29
N ILE A 36 10.49 5.99 3.46
CA ILE A 36 11.29 6.96 2.71
C ILE A 36 10.55 8.29 2.70
N VAL A 37 11.24 9.38 3.02
CA VAL A 37 10.78 10.73 2.68
C VAL A 37 11.43 11.15 1.38
N LYS A 38 10.66 11.78 0.51
CA LYS A 38 11.16 12.24 -0.79
C LYS A 38 10.92 13.73 -0.96
N PHE A 39 11.92 14.41 -1.44
CA PHE A 39 11.89 15.82 -1.80
C PHE A 39 11.98 15.99 -3.31
N GLN A 40 11.60 17.15 -3.79
CA GLN A 40 11.85 17.63 -5.14
C GLN A 40 12.99 18.64 -5.07
N ASP A 41 14.11 18.33 -5.71
CA ASP A 41 15.24 19.25 -5.76
C ASP A 41 15.14 20.11 -7.02
N HIS A 42 14.22 21.08 -6.96
CA HIS A 42 14.08 22.09 -7.98
C HIS A 42 15.23 23.10 -7.90
N TRP A 43 15.73 23.44 -9.06
CA TRP A 43 16.71 24.51 -9.25
C TRP A 43 16.27 25.33 -10.47
N ALA A 44 15.41 26.32 -10.22
CA ALA A 44 14.61 27.03 -11.22
C ALA A 44 15.39 27.39 -12.50
N ARG A 45 16.59 27.95 -12.34
CA ARG A 45 17.47 28.39 -13.45
C ARG A 45 17.92 27.26 -14.39
N TYR A 46 17.86 26.00 -14.00
CA TYR A 46 18.28 24.85 -14.82
C TYR A 46 17.11 24.01 -15.34
N GLU A 47 15.90 24.35 -15.00
CA GLU A 47 14.71 23.55 -15.33
C GLU A 47 13.63 24.33 -16.05
N SER A 48 13.48 25.65 -15.79
CA SER A 48 12.32 26.42 -16.20
C SER A 48 12.69 27.73 -16.90
N SER A 49 11.86 28.16 -17.82
CA SER A 49 11.88 29.53 -18.36
C SER A 49 11.22 30.51 -17.37
N LYS A 50 11.65 31.77 -17.38
CA LYS A 50 11.13 32.77 -16.45
C LYS A 50 9.64 33.10 -16.59
N ASP A 51 9.06 32.77 -17.72
CA ASP A 51 7.67 33.04 -18.09
C ASP A 51 6.78 31.77 -18.06
N GLU A 52 7.30 30.64 -17.55
CA GLU A 52 6.53 29.42 -17.42
C GLU A 52 5.38 29.60 -16.43
N LEU A 53 4.15 29.40 -16.90
CA LEU A 53 2.95 29.56 -16.10
C LEU A 53 2.72 28.36 -15.17
N PHE A 54 2.13 28.64 -14.02
CA PHE A 54 1.66 27.59 -13.13
C PHE A 54 0.46 26.83 -13.69
N ARG A 55 0.35 25.57 -13.32
CA ARG A 55 -0.83 24.73 -13.48
C ARG A 55 -2.06 25.31 -12.77
N VAL A 56 -1.85 25.90 -11.60
CA VAL A 56 -2.87 26.60 -10.80
C VAL A 56 -2.30 27.93 -10.32
N PRO A 57 -3.10 29.00 -10.20
CA PRO A 57 -2.65 30.25 -9.62
C PRO A 57 -2.17 30.06 -8.18
N ILE A 58 -0.97 30.54 -7.85
CA ILE A 58 -0.39 30.41 -6.51
C ILE A 58 0.04 31.78 -5.98
N GLY A 59 -0.72 32.31 -5.05
CA GLY A 59 -0.37 33.46 -4.23
C GLY A 59 0.23 34.63 -4.97
N PHE A 60 1.40 35.09 -4.56
CA PHE A 60 2.13 36.23 -5.12
C PHE A 60 3.08 35.85 -6.25
N ASP A 61 3.48 34.58 -6.33
CA ASP A 61 4.35 34.11 -7.40
C ASP A 61 3.57 34.09 -8.73
N LYS A 62 4.07 34.79 -9.74
CA LYS A 62 3.41 34.93 -11.04
C LYS A 62 3.74 33.76 -11.96
N THR A 63 4.89 33.16 -11.78
CA THR A 63 5.40 32.08 -12.61
C THR A 63 5.88 30.91 -11.74
N ARG A 64 6.00 29.75 -12.36
CA ARG A 64 6.56 28.55 -11.76
C ARG A 64 8.02 28.75 -11.40
N TYR A 65 8.74 29.53 -12.22
CA TYR A 65 10.13 29.91 -11.96
C TYR A 65 10.26 30.67 -10.65
N GLU A 66 9.46 31.75 -10.43
CA GLU A 66 9.48 32.58 -9.20
C GLU A 66 9.19 31.72 -7.96
N TYR A 67 8.21 30.83 -8.06
CA TYR A 67 7.84 29.95 -6.95
C TYR A 67 8.98 28.98 -6.60
N TRP A 68 9.60 28.33 -7.58
CA TRP A 68 10.71 27.44 -7.34
C TRP A 68 11.91 28.20 -6.81
N GLU A 69 12.27 29.36 -7.40
CA GLU A 69 13.37 30.18 -6.91
C GLU A 69 13.17 30.62 -5.45
N ARG A 70 11.94 30.89 -5.02
CA ARG A 70 11.62 31.23 -3.64
C ARG A 70 11.67 30.04 -2.69
N THR A 71 11.37 28.85 -3.16
CA THR A 71 11.23 27.65 -2.31
C THR A 71 12.44 26.72 -2.37
N GLU A 72 13.40 26.97 -3.28
CA GLU A 72 14.60 26.14 -3.37
C GLU A 72 15.48 26.27 -2.12
N PHE A 73 16.14 25.18 -1.76
CA PHE A 73 17.14 25.14 -0.69
C PHE A 73 18.55 25.21 -1.26
N ASP A 74 19.44 25.91 -0.57
CA ASP A 74 20.85 25.92 -0.89
C ASP A 74 21.59 24.64 -0.42
N GLN A 75 22.88 24.57 -0.72
CA GLN A 75 23.70 23.38 -0.36
C GLN A 75 23.79 23.17 1.16
N THR A 76 23.82 24.25 1.95
CA THR A 76 23.92 24.18 3.41
C THR A 76 22.62 23.70 4.02
N GLU A 77 21.51 24.19 3.51
CA GLU A 77 20.17 23.83 3.92
C GLU A 77 19.89 22.35 3.61
N TRP A 78 20.24 21.88 2.42
CA TRP A 78 20.17 20.46 2.08
C TRP A 78 21.05 19.60 2.99
N SER A 79 22.27 20.04 3.31
CA SER A 79 23.13 19.32 4.24
C SER A 79 22.48 19.17 5.62
N TYR A 80 21.85 20.23 6.12
CA TYR A 80 21.09 20.19 7.37
C TYR A 80 19.93 19.19 7.33
N ILE A 81 19.17 19.17 6.24
CA ILE A 81 18.04 18.22 6.05
C ILE A 81 18.55 16.78 6.04
N TYR A 82 19.68 16.51 5.39
CA TYR A 82 20.31 15.18 5.41
C TYR A 82 20.75 14.76 6.82
N ASP A 83 21.35 15.64 7.57
CA ASP A 83 21.77 15.33 8.94
C ASP A 83 20.58 15.14 9.86
N TYR A 84 19.50 15.88 9.63
CA TYR A 84 18.24 15.68 10.32
C TYR A 84 17.61 14.30 9.99
N ALA A 85 17.60 13.90 8.72
CA ALA A 85 17.14 12.56 8.30
C ALA A 85 17.91 11.44 9.02
N LYS A 86 19.25 11.56 9.10
CA LYS A 86 20.09 10.61 9.84
C LYS A 86 19.74 10.60 11.33
N LYS A 87 19.58 11.76 11.94
CA LYS A 87 19.23 11.91 13.37
C LYS A 87 17.94 11.18 13.72
N ILE A 88 16.89 11.33 12.91
CA ILE A 88 15.60 10.67 13.15
C ILE A 88 15.53 9.26 12.56
N ASN A 89 16.60 8.80 11.90
CA ASN A 89 16.69 7.49 11.26
C ASN A 89 15.56 7.24 10.26
N ILE A 90 15.44 8.09 9.24
CA ILE A 90 14.54 7.94 8.09
C ILE A 90 15.36 8.00 6.79
N ASN A 91 14.98 7.16 5.79
CA ASN A 91 15.61 7.25 4.49
C ASN A 91 15.12 8.50 3.75
N ILE A 92 16.02 9.14 3.02
CA ILE A 92 15.72 10.29 2.19
C ILE A 92 15.95 9.95 0.70
N GLY A 93 15.11 10.48 -0.18
CA GLY A 93 15.22 10.33 -1.62
C GLY A 93 14.89 11.64 -2.33
N PHE A 94 15.25 11.74 -3.60
CA PHE A 94 15.06 12.96 -4.37
C PHE A 94 14.47 12.71 -5.75
N SER A 95 13.47 13.49 -6.11
CA SER A 95 13.15 13.78 -7.52
C SER A 95 14.15 14.80 -8.03
N ILE A 96 14.73 14.53 -9.19
CA ILE A 96 15.74 15.36 -9.84
C ILE A 96 15.23 15.77 -11.21
N PHE A 97 15.52 17.02 -11.58
CA PHE A 97 14.98 17.67 -12.78
C PHE A 97 16.09 18.22 -13.69
N SER A 98 17.34 18.19 -13.22
CA SER A 98 18.50 18.66 -13.96
C SER A 98 19.76 17.88 -13.57
N PRO A 99 20.81 17.85 -14.44
CA PRO A 99 22.12 17.34 -14.06
C PRO A 99 22.69 18.01 -12.83
N GLN A 100 22.44 19.30 -12.65
CA GLN A 100 22.95 20.09 -11.52
C GLN A 100 22.32 19.64 -10.20
N SER A 101 20.99 19.42 -10.15
CA SER A 101 20.33 18.89 -8.96
C SER A 101 20.79 17.46 -8.64
N PHE A 102 20.99 16.63 -9.67
CA PHE A 102 21.56 15.29 -9.48
C PHE A 102 22.93 15.32 -8.80
N PHE A 103 23.88 16.08 -9.35
CA PHE A 103 25.23 16.14 -8.78
C PHE A 103 25.28 16.78 -7.40
N ARG A 104 24.39 17.74 -7.12
CA ARG A 104 24.21 18.33 -5.80
C ARG A 104 23.82 17.29 -4.78
N GLN A 105 22.79 16.51 -5.05
CA GLN A 105 22.29 15.48 -4.13
C GLN A 105 23.24 14.28 -4.03
N LYS A 106 23.90 13.91 -5.12
CA LYS A 106 24.93 12.86 -5.11
C LYS A 106 26.10 13.20 -4.19
N LYS A 107 26.56 14.46 -4.19
CA LYS A 107 27.62 14.96 -3.29
C LYS A 107 27.21 14.86 -1.82
N LEU A 108 25.94 14.99 -1.50
CA LEU A 108 25.39 14.82 -0.14
C LEU A 108 25.18 13.35 0.26
N GLY A 109 25.39 12.41 -0.66
CA GLY A 109 25.31 10.97 -0.40
C GLY A 109 23.91 10.39 -0.60
N ASN A 110 23.09 10.99 -1.48
CA ASN A 110 21.83 10.39 -1.88
C ASN A 110 22.03 9.06 -2.64
N HIS A 111 21.15 8.10 -2.37
CA HIS A 111 21.09 6.79 -3.03
C HIS A 111 19.68 6.40 -3.48
N ILE A 112 18.69 7.27 -3.37
CA ILE A 112 17.30 7.02 -3.80
C ILE A 112 16.92 8.12 -4.78
N TRP A 113 16.77 7.73 -6.04
CA TRP A 113 16.63 8.64 -7.18
C TRP A 113 15.29 8.45 -7.84
N LYS A 114 14.53 9.52 -8.03
CA LYS A 114 13.26 9.51 -8.72
C LYS A 114 13.33 10.27 -10.03
N LEU A 115 12.88 9.61 -11.09
CA LEU A 115 12.50 10.23 -12.35
C LEU A 115 10.98 10.38 -12.37
N GLY A 116 10.52 11.61 -12.31
CA GLY A 116 9.10 11.96 -12.50
C GLY A 116 8.64 11.61 -13.91
N SER A 117 7.32 11.56 -14.12
CA SER A 117 6.78 11.21 -15.44
C SER A 117 7.23 12.16 -16.56
N GLY A 118 7.43 13.45 -16.27
CA GLY A 118 7.95 14.44 -17.22
C GLY A 118 9.41 14.25 -17.58
N GLU A 119 10.21 13.68 -16.66
CA GLU A 119 11.64 13.52 -16.84
C GLU A 119 12.03 12.30 -17.69
N LEU A 120 11.09 11.46 -18.05
CA LEU A 120 11.37 10.31 -18.92
C LEU A 120 11.72 10.70 -20.36
N LEU A 121 11.44 11.93 -20.75
CA LEU A 121 11.85 12.49 -22.04
C LEU A 121 13.18 13.27 -21.96
N ASN A 122 13.75 13.42 -20.78
CA ASN A 122 15.03 14.10 -20.56
C ASN A 122 16.20 13.12 -20.75
N ASN A 123 16.54 12.85 -22.00
CA ASN A 123 17.58 11.89 -22.34
C ASN A 123 18.96 12.25 -21.76
N GLU A 124 19.28 13.53 -21.67
CA GLU A 124 20.54 13.99 -21.08
C GLU A 124 20.65 13.55 -19.62
N LEU A 125 19.62 13.81 -18.85
CA LEU A 125 19.57 13.40 -17.43
C LEU A 125 19.62 11.88 -17.29
N ILE A 126 18.87 11.14 -18.11
CA ILE A 126 18.85 9.68 -18.08
C ILE A 126 20.23 9.10 -18.39
N ASP A 127 20.93 9.60 -19.40
CA ASP A 127 22.25 9.12 -19.78
C ASP A 127 23.29 9.39 -18.69
N ILE A 128 23.21 10.54 -18.03
CA ILE A 128 24.05 10.86 -16.87
C ILE A 128 23.78 9.86 -15.73
N LEU A 129 22.51 9.60 -15.40
CA LEU A 129 22.15 8.65 -14.33
C LEU A 129 22.65 7.24 -14.64
N ILE A 130 22.50 6.76 -15.87
CA ILE A 130 22.97 5.42 -16.28
C ILE A 130 24.48 5.30 -16.06
N LYS A 131 25.23 6.35 -16.35
CA LYS A 131 26.69 6.39 -16.21
C LYS A 131 27.12 6.47 -14.73
N GLU A 132 26.41 7.23 -13.92
CA GLU A 132 26.84 7.65 -12.60
C GLU A 132 26.33 6.79 -11.44
N LEU A 133 25.21 6.05 -11.64
CA LEU A 133 24.61 5.22 -10.60
C LEU A 133 25.22 3.82 -10.53
N ASN A 134 25.14 3.21 -9.36
CA ASN A 134 25.78 1.94 -9.06
C ASN A 134 24.94 1.06 -8.10
N LYS A 135 25.49 -0.07 -7.65
CA LYS A 135 24.80 -1.07 -6.81
C LYS A 135 24.37 -0.60 -5.41
N LYS A 136 24.64 0.63 -5.02
CA LYS A 136 24.10 1.23 -3.80
C LYS A 136 22.79 1.96 -4.06
N ASP A 137 22.53 2.32 -5.32
CA ASP A 137 21.46 3.22 -5.70
C ASP A 137 20.15 2.48 -6.01
N THR A 138 19.04 3.09 -5.63
CA THR A 138 17.68 2.70 -6.00
C THR A 138 17.13 3.74 -6.98
N VAL A 139 16.54 3.28 -8.08
CA VAL A 139 15.91 4.13 -9.09
C VAL A 139 14.41 3.91 -9.07
N ILE A 140 13.65 4.99 -9.02
CA ILE A 140 12.19 5.01 -9.04
C ILE A 140 11.76 5.78 -10.27
N ILE A 141 10.87 5.21 -11.08
CA ILE A 141 10.40 5.78 -12.35
C ILE A 141 8.88 5.84 -12.32
N SER A 142 8.28 7.00 -12.58
CA SER A 142 6.82 7.13 -12.73
C SER A 142 6.42 7.16 -14.20
N THR A 143 5.31 6.51 -14.54
CA THR A 143 4.76 6.47 -15.92
C THR A 143 4.01 7.76 -16.27
N GLY A 144 2.81 7.96 -15.95
CA GLY A 144 1.99 9.18 -16.01
C GLY A 144 1.89 9.93 -17.35
N LEU A 145 3.00 10.29 -17.96
CA LEU A 145 3.08 11.07 -19.21
C LEU A 145 3.69 10.31 -20.38
N CYS A 146 3.91 9.02 -20.25
CA CYS A 146 4.45 8.20 -21.34
C CYS A 146 3.81 6.81 -21.36
N GLU A 147 3.95 6.14 -22.50
CA GLU A 147 3.57 4.74 -22.64
C GLU A 147 4.37 3.85 -21.66
N TYR A 148 3.71 2.87 -21.07
CA TYR A 148 4.36 1.96 -20.13
C TYR A 148 5.58 1.25 -20.71
N SER A 149 5.51 0.85 -21.98
CA SER A 149 6.61 0.23 -22.70
C SER A 149 7.87 1.12 -22.76
N TYR A 150 7.68 2.43 -22.87
CA TYR A 150 8.79 3.39 -22.87
C TYR A 150 9.43 3.48 -21.48
N ALA A 151 8.62 3.62 -20.43
CA ALA A 151 9.11 3.61 -19.06
C ALA A 151 9.85 2.31 -18.72
N LEU A 152 9.34 1.17 -19.19
CA LEU A 152 9.96 -0.13 -19.00
C LEU A 152 11.34 -0.19 -19.67
N ASN A 153 11.48 0.26 -20.92
CA ASN A 153 12.75 0.31 -21.62
C ASN A 153 13.81 1.14 -20.87
N ILE A 154 13.40 2.25 -20.28
CA ILE A 154 14.29 3.07 -19.43
C ILE A 154 14.65 2.31 -18.15
N ALA A 155 13.70 1.69 -17.47
CA ALA A 155 13.94 0.92 -16.25
C ALA A 155 14.90 -0.27 -16.47
N GLU A 156 14.80 -0.93 -17.63
CA GLU A 156 15.68 -2.04 -17.99
C GLU A 156 17.14 -1.61 -18.14
N LYS A 157 17.41 -0.38 -18.63
CA LYS A 157 18.76 0.17 -18.72
C LYS A 157 19.43 0.27 -17.34
N PHE A 158 18.68 0.53 -16.28
CA PHE A 158 19.18 0.60 -14.91
C PHE A 158 19.29 -0.77 -14.21
N SER A 159 18.48 -1.74 -14.59
CA SER A 159 18.28 -3.00 -13.85
C SER A 159 19.54 -3.84 -13.59
N SER A 160 20.58 -3.67 -14.40
CA SER A 160 21.86 -4.37 -14.24
C SER A 160 22.89 -3.59 -13.41
N SER A 161 22.77 -2.27 -13.31
CA SER A 161 23.77 -1.37 -12.70
C SER A 161 23.44 -0.92 -11.29
N VAL A 162 22.14 -0.84 -10.93
CA VAL A 162 21.70 -0.37 -9.63
C VAL A 162 21.26 -1.51 -8.71
N LYS A 163 20.94 -1.16 -7.45
CA LYS A 163 20.47 -2.09 -6.43
C LYS A 163 19.04 -2.56 -6.72
N GLU A 164 18.13 -1.64 -6.96
CA GLU A 164 16.70 -1.87 -7.19
C GLU A 164 16.15 -0.85 -8.17
N VAL A 165 15.19 -1.28 -8.98
CA VAL A 165 14.41 -0.40 -9.86
C VAL A 165 12.94 -0.60 -9.57
N PHE A 166 12.21 0.50 -9.41
CA PHE A 166 10.76 0.51 -9.27
C PHE A 166 10.14 1.28 -10.44
N ILE A 167 9.09 0.73 -11.02
CA ILE A 167 8.19 1.48 -11.90
C ILE A 167 6.91 1.73 -11.13
N LEU A 168 6.55 3.01 -11.00
CA LEU A 168 5.32 3.42 -10.35
C LEU A 168 4.28 3.81 -11.41
N ASP A 169 3.15 3.14 -11.38
CA ASP A 169 1.98 3.62 -12.11
C ASP A 169 1.58 4.98 -11.56
N CYS A 170 1.24 5.90 -12.44
CA CYS A 170 1.03 7.29 -12.06
C CYS A 170 -0.03 7.91 -12.97
N ILE A 171 -0.95 8.64 -12.35
CA ILE A 171 -1.90 9.50 -13.05
C ILE A 171 -1.45 10.93 -12.78
N SER A 172 -1.05 11.65 -13.84
CA SER A 172 -0.48 13.01 -13.72
C SER A 172 -1.58 14.09 -13.66
N GLU A 173 -2.63 13.83 -12.89
CA GLU A 173 -3.69 14.77 -12.52
C GLU A 173 -3.69 15.01 -11.01
N TYR A 174 -4.02 16.26 -10.57
CA TYR A 174 -3.89 16.68 -9.18
C TYR A 174 -5.10 17.51 -8.72
N PRO A 175 -6.07 16.92 -7.97
CA PRO A 175 -6.17 15.49 -7.64
C PRO A 175 -6.65 14.65 -8.84
N CYS A 176 -6.24 13.37 -8.88
CA CYS A 176 -6.69 12.42 -9.88
C CYS A 176 -8.00 11.74 -9.48
N ASN A 177 -8.75 11.23 -10.48
CA ASN A 177 -10.02 10.56 -10.27
C ASN A 177 -9.84 9.05 -10.10
N TYR A 178 -10.68 8.40 -9.29
CA TYR A 178 -10.67 6.95 -9.10
C TYR A 178 -10.94 6.16 -10.39
N ALA A 179 -11.69 6.73 -11.34
CA ALA A 179 -12.00 6.09 -12.60
C ALA A 179 -10.77 5.89 -13.51
N ASP A 180 -9.69 6.63 -13.27
CA ASP A 180 -8.48 6.61 -14.10
C ASP A 180 -7.48 5.53 -13.70
N TYR A 181 -7.70 4.86 -12.55
CA TYR A 181 -6.84 3.75 -12.10
C TYR A 181 -7.15 2.45 -12.85
N SER A 182 -6.10 1.76 -13.29
CA SER A 182 -6.19 0.49 -14.03
C SER A 182 -5.29 -0.60 -13.44
N PHE A 183 -5.52 -0.99 -12.19
CA PHE A 183 -4.71 -2.00 -11.49
C PHE A 183 -4.68 -3.37 -12.18
N LYS A 184 -5.69 -3.72 -12.97
CA LYS A 184 -5.71 -4.99 -13.71
C LYS A 184 -4.69 -5.01 -14.84
N THR A 185 -4.65 -3.95 -15.65
CA THR A 185 -3.65 -3.79 -16.72
C THR A 185 -2.23 -3.85 -16.14
N TRP A 186 -2.08 -3.31 -15.00
CA TRP A 186 -0.90 -3.27 -14.20
C TRP A 186 -0.36 -4.65 -13.79
N LEU A 187 -1.23 -5.48 -13.23
CA LEU A 187 -0.89 -6.83 -12.83
C LEU A 187 -0.40 -7.66 -14.02
N ASP A 188 -1.07 -7.54 -15.17
CA ASP A 188 -0.72 -8.27 -16.39
C ASP A 188 0.67 -7.89 -16.92
N GLN A 189 1.08 -6.65 -16.75
CA GLN A 189 2.39 -6.17 -17.16
C GLN A 189 3.49 -6.52 -16.14
N SER A 190 3.21 -6.38 -14.85
CA SER A 190 4.16 -6.65 -13.78
C SER A 190 4.63 -8.10 -13.73
N SER A 191 3.79 -9.05 -14.15
CA SER A 191 4.13 -10.48 -14.21
C SER A 191 5.30 -10.80 -15.13
N LYS A 192 5.63 -9.92 -16.08
CA LYS A 192 6.72 -10.07 -17.06
C LYS A 192 8.07 -9.57 -16.53
N LEU A 193 8.09 -8.88 -15.38
CA LEU A 193 9.29 -8.24 -14.85
C LEU A 193 10.06 -9.17 -13.92
N LYS A 194 11.34 -9.44 -14.24
CA LYS A 194 12.21 -10.31 -13.41
C LYS A 194 13.04 -9.54 -12.37
N LYS A 195 13.42 -8.29 -12.65
CA LYS A 195 14.34 -7.47 -11.85
C LYS A 195 13.82 -6.08 -11.50
N ILE A 196 12.61 -5.76 -11.91
CA ILE A 196 11.98 -4.47 -11.71
C ILE A 196 10.77 -4.70 -10.82
N SER A 197 10.69 -3.95 -9.75
CA SER A 197 9.56 -3.98 -8.84
C SER A 197 8.53 -2.95 -9.25
N TYR A 198 7.29 -3.23 -8.88
CA TYR A 198 6.17 -2.47 -9.31
C TYR A 198 5.52 -1.70 -8.16
N GLY A 199 5.07 -0.47 -8.41
CA GLY A 199 4.52 0.42 -7.42
C GLY A 199 3.42 1.35 -7.94
N LEU A 200 2.94 2.23 -7.09
CA LEU A 200 1.95 3.26 -7.36
C LEU A 200 2.50 4.62 -6.92
N SER A 201 2.36 5.66 -7.74
CA SER A 201 2.51 7.06 -7.38
C SER A 201 1.13 7.71 -7.43
N ASP A 202 0.57 7.97 -6.26
CA ASP A 202 -0.82 8.36 -6.08
C ASP A 202 -0.97 9.86 -5.86
N HIS A 203 -1.88 10.48 -6.62
CA HIS A 203 -2.22 11.91 -6.54
C HIS A 203 -3.71 12.15 -6.24
N SER A 204 -4.41 11.16 -5.71
CA SER A 204 -5.83 11.32 -5.35
C SER A 204 -6.05 12.18 -4.10
N GLY A 205 -5.06 12.27 -3.22
CA GLY A 205 -5.21 12.84 -1.88
C GLY A 205 -6.02 11.96 -0.94
N GLU A 206 -6.21 10.69 -1.28
CA GLU A 206 -7.00 9.71 -0.52
C GLU A 206 -6.22 8.42 -0.29
N ILE A 207 -6.53 7.68 0.77
CA ILE A 207 -5.80 6.47 1.13
C ILE A 207 -6.18 5.24 0.30
N TRP A 208 -7.33 5.28 -0.38
CA TRP A 208 -7.94 4.10 -1.00
C TRP A 208 -7.13 3.50 -2.14
N PRO A 209 -6.61 4.28 -3.12
CA PRO A 209 -5.80 3.70 -4.19
C PRO A 209 -4.58 2.95 -3.66
N THR A 210 -3.89 3.51 -2.67
CA THR A 210 -2.77 2.85 -1.99
C THR A 210 -3.19 1.51 -1.38
N ILE A 211 -4.31 1.46 -0.63
CA ILE A 211 -4.80 0.24 0.01
C ILE A 211 -5.17 -0.82 -1.04
N PHE A 212 -5.92 -0.43 -2.08
CA PHE A 212 -6.31 -1.35 -3.15
C PHE A 212 -5.11 -1.93 -3.91
N SER A 213 -4.08 -1.12 -4.14
CA SER A 213 -2.88 -1.55 -4.87
C SER A 213 -2.16 -2.75 -4.23
N TRP A 214 -2.28 -2.94 -2.91
CA TRP A 214 -1.65 -4.08 -2.21
C TRP A 214 -2.23 -5.41 -2.63
N SER A 215 -3.53 -5.47 -2.95
CA SER A 215 -4.19 -6.68 -3.45
C SER A 215 -3.67 -7.10 -4.82
N TYR A 216 -3.09 -6.16 -5.55
CA TYR A 216 -2.44 -6.38 -6.84
C TYR A 216 -0.93 -6.56 -6.73
N GLY A 217 -0.39 -6.66 -5.52
CA GLY A 217 1.03 -6.98 -5.28
C GLY A 217 1.98 -5.80 -5.36
N CYS A 218 1.46 -4.56 -5.25
CA CYS A 218 2.26 -3.34 -5.20
C CYS A 218 3.38 -3.42 -4.16
N LYS A 219 4.60 -3.03 -4.55
CA LYS A 219 5.80 -3.09 -3.69
C LYS A 219 6.23 -1.74 -3.16
N MET A 220 5.77 -0.64 -3.76
CA MET A 220 6.06 0.72 -3.35
C MET A 220 4.85 1.61 -3.60
N ASN A 221 4.46 2.41 -2.61
CA ASN A 221 3.44 3.43 -2.73
C ASN A 221 4.05 4.79 -2.40
N GLU A 222 4.01 5.68 -3.35
CA GLU A 222 4.39 7.09 -3.22
C GLU A 222 3.10 7.92 -3.16
N PHE A 223 3.05 8.86 -2.24
CA PHE A 223 1.94 9.79 -2.06
C PHE A 223 2.44 11.10 -1.45
N HIS A 224 1.84 12.21 -1.84
CA HIS A 224 2.13 13.52 -1.25
C HIS A 224 1.65 13.58 0.20
N ILE A 225 2.35 14.36 1.02
CA ILE A 225 1.97 14.63 2.42
C ILE A 225 1.90 16.12 2.71
N THR A 226 1.01 16.48 3.62
CA THR A 226 0.81 17.85 4.10
C THR A 226 0.41 17.85 5.57
N PHE A 227 0.50 19.00 6.25
CA PHE A 227 -0.08 19.16 7.58
C PHE A 227 -1.60 19.33 7.56
N ASP A 228 -2.12 19.99 6.53
CA ASP A 228 -3.58 20.19 6.30
C ASP A 228 -3.80 20.43 4.80
N LYS A 229 -4.81 19.77 4.22
CA LYS A 229 -5.21 19.94 2.80
C LYS A 229 -5.67 21.37 2.45
N LYS A 230 -5.90 22.20 3.45
CA LYS A 230 -6.26 23.62 3.31
C LYS A 230 -5.05 24.55 3.29
N MET A 231 -3.84 24.03 3.54
CA MET A 231 -2.63 24.84 3.44
C MET A 231 -2.43 25.36 2.01
N PHE A 232 -1.63 26.42 1.92
CA PHE A 232 -1.17 26.94 0.65
C PHE A 232 -0.25 25.93 -0.06
N GLY A 233 -0.32 25.87 -1.39
CA GLY A 233 0.55 25.06 -2.23
C GLY A 233 -0.19 24.30 -3.33
N PRO A 234 0.51 23.91 -4.41
CA PRO A 234 -0.10 23.30 -5.60
C PRO A 234 -0.61 21.90 -5.38
N ASP A 235 -0.06 21.15 -4.41
CA ASP A 235 -0.27 19.72 -4.24
C ASP A 235 -1.09 19.39 -2.98
N GLN A 236 -1.53 20.40 -2.21
CA GLN A 236 -2.17 20.18 -0.91
C GLN A 236 -3.45 19.33 -1.00
N LYS A 237 -4.26 19.55 -2.04
CA LYS A 237 -5.50 18.78 -2.26
C LYS A 237 -5.25 17.33 -2.65
N SER A 238 -4.07 17.05 -3.21
CA SER A 238 -3.62 15.72 -3.63
C SER A 238 -2.75 15.01 -2.58
N SER A 239 -2.64 15.62 -1.39
CA SER A 239 -1.78 15.14 -0.30
C SER A 239 -2.59 14.43 0.79
N LEU A 240 -1.95 13.52 1.48
CA LEU A 240 -2.45 12.90 2.70
C LEU A 240 -2.09 13.77 3.91
N ASP A 241 -3.07 14.03 4.77
CA ASP A 241 -2.88 14.73 6.04
C ASP A 241 -2.52 13.76 7.19
N PRO A 242 -2.23 14.26 8.43
CA PRO A 242 -1.87 13.40 9.55
C PRO A 242 -2.91 12.33 9.90
N SER A 243 -4.21 12.61 9.69
CA SER A 243 -5.28 11.65 9.96
C SER A 243 -5.31 10.54 8.92
N ASP A 244 -5.12 10.89 7.66
CA ASP A 244 -4.99 9.94 6.54
C ASP A 244 -3.80 9.01 6.73
N LEU A 245 -2.63 9.55 7.10
CA LEU A 245 -1.42 8.77 7.35
C LEU A 245 -1.59 7.77 8.49
N LYS A 246 -2.25 8.18 9.57
CA LYS A 246 -2.58 7.29 10.69
C LYS A 246 -3.49 6.14 10.25
N ASN A 247 -4.54 6.45 9.50
CA ASN A 247 -5.48 5.47 8.97
C ASN A 247 -4.79 4.52 7.99
N LEU A 248 -3.96 5.04 7.09
CA LEU A 248 -3.21 4.25 6.13
C LEU A 248 -2.21 3.30 6.83
N ASN A 249 -1.52 3.77 7.87
CA ASN A 249 -0.61 2.92 8.64
C ASN A 249 -1.37 1.79 9.35
N SER A 250 -2.52 2.08 9.95
CA SER A 250 -3.38 1.06 10.58
C SER A 250 -3.88 0.03 9.57
N ALA A 251 -4.26 0.47 8.36
CA ALA A 251 -4.66 -0.41 7.27
C ALA A 251 -3.50 -1.33 6.82
N ARG A 252 -2.25 -0.78 6.70
CA ARG A 252 -1.06 -1.56 6.37
C ARG A 252 -0.75 -2.64 7.41
N GLU A 253 -0.88 -2.33 8.69
CA GLU A 253 -0.70 -3.31 9.77
C GLU A 253 -1.74 -4.43 9.69
N ALA A 254 -3.02 -4.09 9.53
CA ALA A 254 -4.10 -5.06 9.36
C ALA A 254 -3.87 -5.94 8.13
N PHE A 255 -3.53 -5.36 6.99
CA PHE A 255 -3.25 -6.09 5.75
C PHE A 255 -2.07 -7.05 5.94
N ASN A 256 -0.99 -6.61 6.58
CA ASN A 256 0.17 -7.46 6.88
C ASN A 256 -0.18 -8.66 7.76
N ILE A 257 -1.09 -8.50 8.73
CA ILE A 257 -1.55 -9.59 9.58
C ILE A 257 -2.42 -10.57 8.78
N ILE A 258 -3.38 -10.06 8.03
CA ILE A 258 -4.34 -10.87 7.24
C ILE A 258 -3.61 -11.67 6.16
N SER A 259 -2.69 -11.03 5.41
CA SER A 259 -1.96 -11.65 4.29
C SER A 259 -1.02 -12.78 4.70
N ARG A 260 -0.63 -12.86 5.98
CA ARG A 260 0.24 -13.95 6.51
C ARG A 260 -0.53 -15.20 6.88
N ASN A 261 -1.85 -15.13 6.97
CA ASN A 261 -2.67 -16.26 7.37
C ASN A 261 -2.95 -17.18 6.16
N GLU A 262 -2.03 -18.09 5.88
CA GLU A 262 -2.16 -19.06 4.78
C GLU A 262 -3.30 -20.08 5.00
N LYS A 263 -3.62 -20.38 6.25
CA LYS A 263 -4.67 -21.36 6.62
C LYS A 263 -5.57 -20.82 7.71
N LYS A 264 -6.88 -20.99 7.53
CA LYS A 264 -7.86 -20.69 8.57
C LYS A 264 -7.67 -21.65 9.75
N LYS A 265 -7.13 -21.15 10.87
CA LYS A 265 -6.98 -21.92 12.10
C LYS A 265 -8.27 -21.86 12.93
N ILE A 266 -8.75 -23.02 13.38
CA ILE A 266 -9.85 -23.09 14.34
C ILE A 266 -9.24 -22.96 15.73
N SER A 267 -9.39 -21.80 16.37
CA SER A 267 -8.96 -21.55 17.74
C SER A 267 -9.84 -22.28 18.76
N SER A 268 -9.39 -22.40 20.02
CA SER A 268 -10.21 -22.94 21.12
C SER A 268 -11.53 -22.20 21.30
N LEU A 269 -11.54 -20.86 21.13
CA LEU A 269 -12.76 -20.06 21.14
C LEU A 269 -13.73 -20.46 20.03
N LYS A 270 -13.22 -20.78 18.82
CA LYS A 270 -14.08 -21.27 17.73
C LYS A 270 -14.63 -22.66 18.01
N LYS A 271 -13.90 -23.53 18.72
CA LYS A 271 -14.45 -24.82 19.16
C LYS A 271 -15.65 -24.64 20.07
N ASN A 272 -15.57 -23.71 21.03
CA ASN A 272 -16.72 -23.39 21.87
C ASN A 272 -17.89 -22.85 21.05
N MET A 273 -17.64 -21.98 20.07
CA MET A 273 -18.70 -21.46 19.18
C MET A 273 -19.34 -22.57 18.33
N ILE A 274 -18.58 -23.58 17.91
CA ILE A 274 -19.13 -24.77 17.23
C ILE A 274 -20.13 -25.49 18.13
N ASN A 275 -19.87 -25.61 19.45
CA ASN A 275 -20.82 -26.22 20.37
C ASN A 275 -22.14 -25.46 20.47
N PHE A 276 -22.11 -24.12 20.43
CA PHE A 276 -23.31 -23.28 20.46
C PHE A 276 -24.07 -23.23 19.14
N PHE A 277 -23.35 -23.08 18.03
CA PHE A 277 -23.96 -22.84 16.71
C PHE A 277 -24.06 -24.08 15.84
N GLY A 278 -23.31 -25.12 16.15
CA GLY A 278 -23.38 -26.40 15.46
C GLY A 278 -24.71 -27.12 15.71
N ARG A 279 -24.95 -28.15 14.92
CA ARG A 279 -26.15 -28.97 15.00
C ARG A 279 -25.79 -30.43 15.13
N SER A 280 -26.63 -31.14 15.87
CA SER A 280 -26.64 -32.59 15.96
C SER A 280 -27.95 -33.15 15.41
N ILE A 281 -27.96 -34.44 15.12
CA ILE A 281 -29.18 -35.13 14.75
C ILE A 281 -30.09 -35.23 16.00
N GLY A 282 -31.32 -34.82 15.83
CA GLY A 282 -32.40 -34.95 16.83
C GLY A 282 -33.65 -35.54 16.21
N LEU A 283 -34.71 -35.70 17.01
CA LEU A 283 -36.01 -36.27 16.60
C LEU A 283 -36.98 -35.17 16.21
N LYS A 284 -37.83 -35.41 15.21
CA LYS A 284 -38.97 -34.55 14.90
C LYS A 284 -40.07 -34.67 15.96
N ASN A 285 -40.34 -35.89 16.44
CA ASN A 285 -41.34 -36.23 17.43
C ASN A 285 -40.67 -37.08 18.54
N SER A 286 -41.30 -37.13 19.70
CA SER A 286 -40.90 -38.07 20.77
C SER A 286 -41.17 -39.49 20.31
N LEU A 287 -40.27 -40.41 20.59
CA LEU A 287 -40.34 -41.80 20.15
C LEU A 287 -40.16 -42.75 21.34
N PRO A 288 -40.91 -43.88 21.40
CA PRO A 288 -40.79 -44.80 22.50
C PRO A 288 -39.57 -45.71 22.39
N LYS A 289 -39.17 -46.26 23.50
CA LYS A 289 -38.20 -47.36 23.59
C LYS A 289 -38.57 -48.46 22.58
N GLY A 290 -37.60 -49.01 21.90
CA GLY A 290 -37.78 -50.07 20.92
C GLY A 290 -38.12 -49.60 19.51
N HIS A 291 -38.35 -48.28 19.30
CA HIS A 291 -38.58 -47.73 17.97
C HIS A 291 -37.32 -47.86 17.13
N ILE A 292 -37.48 -48.28 15.87
CA ILE A 292 -36.41 -48.38 14.84
C ILE A 292 -36.38 -47.06 14.06
N LEU A 293 -35.30 -46.29 14.16
CA LEU A 293 -35.16 -44.98 13.54
C LEU A 293 -35.23 -45.04 11.99
N ARG A 294 -36.04 -44.17 11.43
CA ARG A 294 -36.16 -43.93 10.00
C ARG A 294 -35.68 -42.53 9.65
N ARG A 295 -35.37 -42.29 8.36
CA ARG A 295 -34.96 -40.99 7.89
C ARG A 295 -35.98 -39.87 8.18
N GLU A 296 -37.25 -40.17 8.09
CA GLU A 296 -38.37 -39.26 8.37
C GLU A 296 -38.47 -38.80 9.84
N ASP A 297 -37.98 -39.59 10.79
CA ASP A 297 -38.00 -39.29 12.22
C ASP A 297 -36.98 -38.21 12.61
N LEU A 298 -35.96 -37.95 11.74
CA LEU A 298 -34.75 -37.23 12.04
C LEU A 298 -34.75 -35.80 11.52
N LEU A 299 -34.11 -34.88 12.24
CA LEU A 299 -33.82 -33.53 11.83
C LEU A 299 -32.51 -33.04 12.45
N MET A 300 -31.94 -31.96 11.91
CA MET A 300 -30.76 -31.32 12.49
C MET A 300 -31.18 -30.25 13.52
N ARG A 301 -30.76 -30.44 14.74
CA ARG A 301 -31.11 -29.61 15.91
C ARG A 301 -29.86 -29.06 16.60
N LYS A 302 -29.93 -27.84 17.12
CA LYS A 302 -28.91 -27.29 18.03
C LYS A 302 -29.14 -27.82 19.47
N PRO A 303 -28.06 -27.90 20.26
CA PRO A 303 -26.66 -27.59 19.96
C PRO A 303 -25.91 -28.73 19.27
N ASN A 304 -24.59 -28.49 19.02
CA ASN A 304 -23.67 -29.57 18.72
C ASN A 304 -23.35 -30.36 20.00
N GLY A 305 -23.06 -31.66 19.89
CA GLY A 305 -22.73 -32.51 21.04
C GLY A 305 -23.27 -33.94 20.95
N GLY A 306 -24.05 -34.22 19.90
CA GLY A 306 -24.52 -35.57 19.52
C GLY A 306 -24.00 -35.98 18.14
N PHE A 307 -24.69 -36.90 17.50
CA PHE A 307 -24.36 -37.34 16.15
C PHE A 307 -24.47 -36.21 15.14
N SER A 308 -23.50 -36.12 14.25
CA SER A 308 -23.44 -35.16 13.16
C SER A 308 -24.22 -35.64 11.92
N PHE A 309 -24.42 -34.77 10.93
CA PHE A 309 -25.06 -35.17 9.67
C PHE A 309 -24.30 -36.31 8.95
N LYS A 310 -22.98 -36.43 9.14
CA LYS A 310 -22.16 -37.49 8.56
C LYS A 310 -22.49 -38.87 9.12
N ASP A 311 -23.07 -38.91 10.31
CA ASP A 311 -23.43 -40.15 11.02
C ASP A 311 -24.83 -40.62 10.63
N LEU A 312 -25.56 -39.91 9.75
CA LEU A 312 -26.98 -40.12 9.45
C LEU A 312 -27.26 -41.56 8.98
N GLU A 313 -26.49 -42.04 8.03
CA GLU A 313 -26.69 -43.40 7.48
C GLU A 313 -26.38 -44.49 8.53
N ASN A 314 -25.52 -44.22 9.46
CA ASN A 314 -25.16 -45.11 10.57
C ASN A 314 -26.22 -45.15 11.68
N ILE A 315 -27.14 -44.20 11.72
CA ILE A 315 -28.19 -44.08 12.74
C ILE A 315 -29.51 -44.63 12.28
N ILE A 316 -29.81 -44.52 10.99
CA ILE A 316 -31.02 -45.10 10.40
C ILE A 316 -31.00 -46.61 10.61
N GLY A 317 -32.14 -47.17 11.04
CA GLY A 317 -32.28 -48.61 11.35
C GLY A 317 -31.84 -48.98 12.78
N LYS A 318 -31.25 -48.08 13.54
CA LYS A 318 -30.92 -48.35 14.97
C LYS A 318 -32.18 -48.30 15.86
N LYS A 319 -32.17 -49.13 16.86
CA LYS A 319 -33.29 -49.27 17.82
C LYS A 319 -32.99 -48.45 19.05
N LEU A 320 -33.98 -47.67 19.51
CA LEU A 320 -33.91 -46.87 20.74
C LEU A 320 -33.96 -47.78 21.96
N LYS A 321 -33.02 -47.54 22.91
CA LYS A 321 -32.89 -48.23 24.16
C LYS A 321 -33.83 -47.68 25.23
N ILE A 322 -34.22 -46.42 25.10
CA ILE A 322 -35.08 -45.65 26.03
C ILE A 322 -36.12 -44.85 25.26
N ASP A 323 -37.17 -44.38 25.95
CA ASP A 323 -38.04 -43.34 25.43
C ASP A 323 -37.25 -42.07 25.27
N LEU A 324 -37.40 -41.43 24.10
CA LEU A 324 -36.64 -40.25 23.75
C LEU A 324 -37.53 -39.08 23.38
N ASN A 325 -37.34 -37.96 24.03
CA ASN A 325 -38.12 -36.75 23.79
C ASN A 325 -37.60 -36.04 22.54
N TYR A 326 -38.52 -35.44 21.75
CA TYR A 326 -38.16 -34.69 20.55
C TYR A 326 -37.20 -33.50 20.82
N LYS A 327 -37.14 -33.00 22.06
CA LYS A 327 -36.27 -31.90 22.46
C LYS A 327 -34.80 -32.31 22.57
N GLU A 328 -34.52 -33.61 22.61
CA GLU A 328 -33.18 -34.12 22.81
C GLU A 328 -32.42 -34.28 21.49
N ILE A 329 -31.10 -34.21 21.54
CA ILE A 329 -30.20 -34.57 20.46
C ILE A 329 -29.79 -36.06 20.61
N LEU A 330 -29.64 -36.77 19.51
CA LEU A 330 -29.23 -38.16 19.51
C LEU A 330 -27.78 -38.32 19.93
N LYS A 331 -27.54 -39.26 20.86
CA LYS A 331 -26.23 -39.67 21.36
C LYS A 331 -26.09 -41.19 21.32
N SER A 332 -24.86 -41.67 21.40
CA SER A 332 -24.55 -43.11 21.38
C SER A 332 -25.26 -43.89 22.50
N GLU A 333 -25.46 -43.27 23.67
CA GLU A 333 -26.12 -43.85 24.84
C GLU A 333 -27.59 -44.18 24.63
N HIS A 334 -28.25 -43.62 23.61
CA HIS A 334 -29.66 -43.81 23.32
C HIS A 334 -29.97 -45.09 22.54
N PHE A 335 -28.94 -45.83 22.12
CA PHE A 335 -29.10 -47.02 21.25
C PHE A 335 -28.70 -48.31 21.99
N GLU A 336 -29.36 -49.41 21.59
CA GLU A 336 -28.86 -50.75 21.93
C GLU A 336 -27.52 -51.00 21.28
N LYS A 337 -26.59 -51.72 21.97
CA LYS A 337 -25.26 -52.01 21.47
C LYS A 337 -25.32 -52.97 20.27
#